data_0543c7b2f175da1e799414825904afb5
#
_entry.id   0543c7b2f175da1e799414825904afb5
#
_cell.length_a   1.000
_cell.length_b   1.000
_cell.length_c   1.000
_cell.angle_alpha   90.00
_cell.angle_beta   90.00
_cell.angle_gamma   90.00
#
_symmetry.space_group_name_H-M   'P 1'
#
loop_
_entity.id
_entity.type
_entity.pdbx_description
1 polymer ?
#
loop_
_entity_poly.entity_id
_entity_poly.type
_entity_poly.pdbx_seq_one_letter_code
_entity_poly.pdbx_strand_id
1 'polypeptide(L)'
;VYCSEGSPEGFNPSMYTSGTTFDASSRQIFNRLVEFERGSTKLVPALAESWNVSEDGLTFTFALRKGVKFHSTKYFKPKRDFNADDVLFSFNRQRLEAHPYHKVSGGDYKYWGYMDMTPAIREINKIDDYTVQIVLNSPEAPFLSNLAMDFASIHSKEYADKLSSAGT
;
A
#
# COMPACT_ATOMS: atom_id res chain seq x y z
N VAL A 1 -14.66 -23.08 5.64
CA VAL A 1 -15.06 -23.06 4.22
C VAL A 1 -15.24 -21.61 3.82
N TYR A 2 -14.51 -21.13 2.82
CA TYR A 2 -14.68 -19.81 2.25
C TYR A 2 -15.66 -19.91 1.08
N CYS A 3 -16.75 -19.15 1.14
CA CYS A 3 -17.71 -19.04 0.06
C CYS A 3 -17.51 -17.69 -0.64
N SER A 4 -17.35 -17.71 -1.94
CA SER A 4 -17.17 -16.52 -2.78
C SER A 4 -18.14 -16.54 -3.95
N GLU A 5 -18.59 -15.38 -4.38
CA GLU A 5 -19.45 -15.21 -5.58
C GLU A 5 -18.72 -15.52 -6.88
N GLY A 6 -17.40 -15.62 -6.84
CA GLY A 6 -16.55 -15.93 -8.00
C GLY A 6 -15.12 -16.21 -7.60
N SER A 7 -14.28 -16.54 -8.57
CA SER A 7 -12.85 -16.74 -8.36
C SER A 7 -12.10 -15.40 -8.34
N PRO A 8 -11.07 -15.24 -7.50
CA PRO A 8 -10.22 -14.07 -7.56
C PRO A 8 -9.44 -14.04 -8.88
N GLU A 9 -9.27 -12.86 -9.45
CA GLU A 9 -8.45 -12.64 -10.66
C GLU A 9 -6.95 -12.80 -10.38
N GLY A 10 -6.54 -12.58 -9.14
CA GLY A 10 -5.18 -12.70 -8.65
C GLY A 10 -5.06 -12.35 -7.19
N PHE A 11 -3.83 -12.25 -6.68
CA PHE A 11 -3.55 -11.98 -5.27
C PHE A 11 -2.80 -10.67 -5.00
N ASN A 12 -2.62 -9.83 -6.04
CA ASN A 12 -2.02 -8.50 -5.88
C ASN A 12 -3.12 -7.43 -5.89
N PRO A 13 -3.56 -6.92 -4.73
CA PRO A 13 -4.71 -6.01 -4.66
C PRO A 13 -4.50 -4.66 -5.34
N SER A 14 -3.25 -4.27 -5.61
CA SER A 14 -2.97 -3.01 -6.31
C SER A 14 -3.30 -3.05 -7.83
N MET A 15 -3.49 -4.25 -8.40
CA MET A 15 -3.65 -4.45 -9.85
C MET A 15 -5.07 -4.79 -10.29
N TYR A 16 -5.95 -5.16 -9.38
CA TYR A 16 -7.30 -5.64 -9.70
C TYR A 16 -8.37 -4.75 -9.12
N THR A 17 -9.61 -4.93 -9.60
CA THR A 17 -10.76 -4.11 -9.19
C THR A 17 -11.92 -4.93 -8.65
N SER A 18 -11.87 -6.27 -8.74
CA SER A 18 -12.97 -7.13 -8.30
C SER A 18 -13.01 -7.32 -6.78
N GLY A 19 -14.22 -7.27 -6.22
CA GLY A 19 -14.46 -7.52 -4.79
C GLY A 19 -13.96 -8.89 -4.35
N THR A 20 -14.13 -9.93 -5.18
CA THR A 20 -13.67 -11.30 -4.91
C THR A 20 -12.15 -11.39 -4.75
N THR A 21 -11.40 -10.61 -5.55
CA THR A 21 -9.94 -10.49 -5.40
C THR A 21 -9.58 -9.84 -4.08
N PHE A 22 -10.26 -8.77 -3.68
CA PHE A 22 -10.00 -8.08 -2.41
C PHE A 22 -10.36 -8.94 -1.20
N ASP A 23 -11.47 -9.66 -1.25
CA ASP A 23 -11.87 -10.58 -0.19
C ASP A 23 -10.86 -11.71 0.02
N ALA A 24 -10.26 -12.21 -1.07
CA ALA A 24 -9.25 -13.27 -1.00
C ALA A 24 -7.84 -12.75 -0.66
N SER A 25 -7.53 -11.49 -0.91
CA SER A 25 -6.17 -10.93 -0.81
C SER A 25 -6.07 -9.80 0.24
N SER A 26 -6.41 -8.56 -0.12
CA SER A 26 -6.12 -7.38 0.70
C SER A 26 -6.72 -7.46 2.10
N ARG A 27 -7.94 -7.98 2.22
CA ARG A 27 -8.66 -8.06 3.49
C ARG A 27 -8.18 -9.18 4.42
N GLN A 28 -7.49 -10.18 3.88
CA GLN A 28 -7.03 -11.35 4.64
C GLN A 28 -5.51 -11.39 4.83
N ILE A 29 -4.76 -10.85 3.88
CA ILE A 29 -3.30 -11.09 3.78
C ILE A 29 -2.50 -9.79 3.94
N PHE A 30 -3.04 -8.67 3.46
CA PHE A 30 -2.34 -7.38 3.43
C PHE A 30 -2.91 -6.41 4.46
N ASN A 31 -2.10 -5.41 4.81
CA ASN A 31 -2.52 -4.25 5.58
C ASN A 31 -2.17 -2.96 4.82
N ARG A 32 -2.81 -1.87 5.21
CA ARG A 32 -2.64 -0.51 4.69
C ARG A 32 -2.09 0.40 5.79
N LEU A 33 -1.76 1.63 5.47
CA LEU A 33 -1.36 2.61 6.48
C LEU A 33 -2.51 2.93 7.44
N VAL A 34 -3.70 3.12 6.88
CA VAL A 34 -4.95 3.38 7.58
C VAL A 34 -6.03 2.45 7.07
N GLU A 35 -7.07 2.23 7.84
CA GLU A 35 -8.20 1.37 7.49
C GLU A 35 -9.52 2.04 7.82
N PHE A 36 -10.60 1.59 7.20
CA PHE A 36 -11.95 1.92 7.66
C PHE A 36 -12.33 1.04 8.85
N GLU A 37 -12.90 1.66 9.88
CA GLU A 37 -13.56 0.92 10.96
C GLU A 37 -14.68 0.06 10.37
N ARG A 38 -14.81 -1.18 10.82
CA ARG A 38 -15.83 -2.11 10.28
C ARG A 38 -17.23 -1.54 10.40
N GLY A 39 -17.94 -1.49 9.26
CA GLY A 39 -19.31 -0.97 9.20
C GLY A 39 -19.41 0.57 9.26
N SER A 40 -18.30 1.28 9.10
CA SER A 40 -18.19 2.73 9.21
C SER A 40 -17.31 3.29 8.10
N THR A 41 -17.40 4.61 7.86
CA THR A 41 -16.47 5.37 7.02
C THR A 41 -15.37 6.05 7.83
N LYS A 42 -15.32 5.81 9.14
CA LYS A 42 -14.32 6.37 10.04
C LYS A 42 -12.97 5.71 9.80
N LEU A 43 -11.94 6.51 9.66
CA LEU A 43 -10.56 6.05 9.53
C LEU A 43 -9.95 5.70 10.88
N VAL A 44 -9.27 4.57 10.93
CA VAL A 44 -8.56 4.06 12.10
C VAL A 44 -7.12 3.70 11.76
N PRO A 45 -6.18 3.76 12.75
CA PRO A 45 -4.81 3.31 12.58
C PRO A 45 -4.70 1.85 12.16
N ALA A 46 -3.78 1.57 11.22
CA ALA A 46 -3.42 0.21 10.82
C ALA A 46 -1.88 0.03 10.88
N LEU A 47 -1.15 0.03 9.77
CA LEU A 47 0.33 0.03 9.79
C LEU A 47 0.92 1.36 10.25
N ALA A 48 0.19 2.47 10.10
CA ALA A 48 0.49 3.71 10.81
C ALA A 48 -0.21 3.69 12.18
N GLU A 49 0.53 3.98 13.24
CA GLU A 49 -0.02 4.14 14.60
C GLU A 49 -0.79 5.47 14.73
N SER A 50 -0.31 6.47 14.00
CA SER A 50 -0.89 7.81 13.96
C SER A 50 -0.44 8.53 12.69
N TRP A 51 -1.12 9.62 12.39
CA TRP A 51 -0.73 10.55 11.34
C TRP A 51 -1.05 11.98 11.74
N ASN A 52 -0.32 12.91 11.13
CA ASN A 52 -0.56 14.34 11.24
C ASN A 52 -0.71 14.94 9.84
N VAL A 53 -1.59 15.92 9.73
CA VAL A 53 -1.80 16.69 8.49
C VAL A 53 -1.41 18.13 8.78
N SER A 54 -0.62 18.73 7.89
CA SER A 54 -0.25 20.14 7.99
C SER A 54 -1.48 21.06 7.86
N GLU A 55 -1.40 22.28 8.38
CA GLU A 55 -2.51 23.25 8.35
C GLU A 55 -2.99 23.58 6.94
N ASP A 56 -2.09 23.57 5.97
CA ASP A 56 -2.40 23.77 4.55
C ASP A 56 -3.02 22.54 3.86
N GLY A 57 -3.11 21.40 4.56
CA GLY A 57 -3.66 20.16 4.02
C GLY A 57 -2.78 19.46 2.98
N LEU A 58 -1.52 19.87 2.81
CA LEU A 58 -0.63 19.36 1.76
C LEU A 58 0.29 18.25 2.24
N THR A 59 0.64 18.22 3.52
CA THR A 59 1.65 17.28 4.04
C THR A 59 1.05 16.32 5.05
N PHE A 60 1.16 15.04 4.75
CA PHE A 60 0.70 13.95 5.60
C PHE A 60 1.92 13.21 6.16
N THR A 61 2.11 13.23 7.47
CA THR A 61 3.21 12.54 8.15
C THR A 61 2.67 11.37 8.94
N PHE A 62 3.13 10.16 8.62
CA PHE A 62 2.70 8.90 9.23
C PHE A 62 3.79 8.36 10.15
N ALA A 63 3.45 8.10 11.42
CA ALA A 63 4.27 7.32 12.32
C ALA A 63 3.92 5.83 12.14
N LEU A 64 4.90 5.03 11.72
CA LEU A 64 4.70 3.62 11.38
C LEU A 64 4.84 2.74 12.62
N ARG A 65 4.03 1.69 12.68
CA ARG A 65 4.05 0.67 13.72
C ARG A 65 5.34 -0.14 13.66
N LYS A 66 6.04 -0.26 14.81
CA LYS A 66 7.25 -1.07 14.94
C LYS A 66 6.94 -2.53 15.23
N GLY A 67 7.85 -3.43 14.88
CA GLY A 67 7.76 -4.86 15.21
C GLY A 67 6.73 -5.64 14.39
N VAL A 68 6.17 -5.06 13.34
CA VAL A 68 5.25 -5.75 12.42
C VAL A 68 6.05 -6.66 11.49
N LYS A 69 5.73 -7.94 11.51
CA LYS A 69 6.46 -8.97 10.76
C LYS A 69 5.73 -9.33 9.49
N PHE A 70 6.47 -9.52 8.40
CA PHE A 70 5.96 -10.18 7.21
C PHE A 70 5.83 -11.69 7.43
N HIS A 71 4.95 -12.33 6.69
CA HIS A 71 4.74 -13.77 6.75
C HIS A 71 6.00 -14.54 6.34
N SER A 72 6.38 -15.52 7.15
CA SER A 72 7.41 -16.50 6.80
C SER A 72 6.77 -17.67 6.07
N THR A 73 7.35 -18.05 4.93
CA THR A 73 6.93 -19.20 4.14
C THR A 73 8.12 -20.12 3.85
N LYS A 74 7.86 -21.26 3.22
CA LYS A 74 8.95 -22.14 2.74
C LYS A 74 9.80 -21.47 1.64
N TYR A 75 9.25 -20.47 0.95
CA TYR A 75 9.92 -19.77 -0.15
C TYR A 75 10.63 -18.50 0.29
N PHE A 76 10.15 -17.87 1.38
CA PHE A 76 10.66 -16.59 1.85
C PHE A 76 10.64 -16.51 3.38
N LYS A 77 11.78 -16.13 3.94
CA LYS A 77 11.94 -15.81 5.36
C LYS A 77 12.43 -14.36 5.44
N PRO A 78 11.58 -13.42 5.91
CA PRO A 78 11.98 -12.03 6.09
C PRO A 78 13.18 -11.93 7.02
N LYS A 79 14.11 -11.04 6.68
CA LYS A 79 15.28 -10.72 7.52
C LYS A 79 15.06 -9.49 8.40
N ARG A 80 14.04 -8.69 8.06
CA ARG A 80 13.65 -7.50 8.80
C ARG A 80 12.13 -7.40 8.95
N ASP A 81 11.71 -6.58 9.90
CA ASP A 81 10.32 -6.21 10.08
C ASP A 81 9.90 -5.15 9.04
N PHE A 82 8.60 -4.88 8.93
CA PHE A 82 8.03 -3.79 8.14
C PHE A 82 8.64 -2.44 8.54
N ASN A 83 8.92 -1.61 7.54
CA ASN A 83 9.40 -0.25 7.73
C ASN A 83 9.01 0.68 6.57
N ALA A 84 9.52 1.91 6.58
CA ALA A 84 9.24 2.94 5.57
C ALA A 84 9.62 2.53 4.14
N ASP A 85 10.64 1.69 3.95
CA ASP A 85 11.06 1.23 2.61
C ASP A 85 9.94 0.43 1.91
N ASP A 86 9.13 -0.32 2.67
CA ASP A 86 8.00 -1.07 2.12
C ASP A 86 6.87 -0.16 1.66
N VAL A 87 6.65 0.94 2.39
CA VAL A 87 5.66 1.97 2.02
C VAL A 87 6.09 2.67 0.73
N LEU A 88 7.34 3.16 0.69
CA LEU A 88 7.89 3.82 -0.50
C LEU A 88 7.86 2.88 -1.71
N PHE A 89 8.25 1.63 -1.53
CA PHE A 89 8.20 0.61 -2.58
C PHE A 89 6.77 0.43 -3.12
N SER A 90 5.80 0.21 -2.22
CA SER A 90 4.42 -0.10 -2.61
C SER A 90 3.74 1.03 -3.37
N PHE A 91 3.97 2.28 -2.97
CA PHE A 91 3.36 3.44 -3.60
C PHE A 91 4.13 3.91 -4.83
N ASN A 92 5.47 3.99 -4.77
CA ASN A 92 6.26 4.43 -5.93
C ASN A 92 6.21 3.42 -7.07
N ARG A 93 6.05 2.12 -6.80
CA ARG A 93 5.80 1.11 -7.83
C ARG A 93 4.53 1.43 -8.63
N GLN A 94 3.46 1.90 -8.00
CA GLN A 94 2.23 2.28 -8.67
C GLN A 94 2.35 3.65 -9.36
N ARG A 95 3.04 4.60 -8.73
CA ARG A 95 3.09 6.00 -9.13
C ARG A 95 4.09 6.28 -10.26
N LEU A 96 5.26 5.65 -10.23
CA LEU A 96 6.39 5.98 -11.11
C LEU A 96 6.56 4.93 -12.20
N GLU A 97 6.26 5.27 -13.45
CA GLU A 97 6.48 4.38 -14.61
C GLU A 97 7.94 3.93 -14.76
N ALA A 98 8.89 4.76 -14.34
CA ALA A 98 10.32 4.44 -14.33
C ALA A 98 10.74 3.52 -13.16
N HIS A 99 9.84 3.21 -12.22
CA HIS A 99 10.17 2.31 -11.12
C HIS A 99 10.45 0.89 -11.64
N PRO A 100 11.55 0.22 -11.22
CA PRO A 100 11.95 -1.08 -11.78
C PRO A 100 10.86 -2.16 -11.72
N TYR A 101 9.98 -2.07 -10.72
CA TYR A 101 8.88 -3.02 -10.53
C TYR A 101 7.54 -2.56 -11.09
N HIS A 102 7.46 -1.39 -11.74
CA HIS A 102 6.18 -0.84 -12.21
C HIS A 102 5.49 -1.79 -13.18
N LYS A 103 6.23 -2.33 -14.16
CA LYS A 103 5.70 -3.21 -15.21
C LYS A 103 5.67 -4.69 -14.84
N VAL A 104 6.13 -5.06 -13.66
CA VAL A 104 6.06 -6.44 -13.20
C VAL A 104 4.60 -6.85 -12.99
N SER A 105 4.19 -7.95 -13.62
CA SER A 105 2.80 -8.44 -13.67
C SER A 105 1.83 -7.52 -14.45
N GLY A 106 2.33 -6.73 -15.42
CA GLY A 106 1.52 -5.93 -16.34
C GLY A 106 1.58 -4.42 -16.14
N GLY A 107 1.70 -3.95 -14.89
CA GLY A 107 1.84 -2.52 -14.59
C GLY A 107 0.57 -1.68 -14.76
N ASP A 108 -0.61 -2.32 -14.73
CA ASP A 108 -1.91 -1.63 -14.81
C ASP A 108 -2.49 -1.47 -13.39
N TYR A 109 -2.38 -0.27 -12.84
CA TYR A 109 -2.85 0.08 -11.49
C TYR A 109 -4.15 0.88 -11.56
N LYS A 110 -5.25 0.21 -11.91
CA LYS A 110 -6.54 0.84 -12.24
C LYS A 110 -7.06 1.76 -11.13
N TYR A 111 -7.16 1.28 -9.90
CA TYR A 111 -7.65 2.11 -8.79
C TYR A 111 -6.73 3.28 -8.45
N TRP A 112 -5.41 3.09 -8.54
CA TRP A 112 -4.46 4.19 -8.40
C TRP A 112 -4.72 5.30 -9.41
N GLY A 113 -5.01 4.91 -10.68
CA GLY A 113 -5.41 5.83 -11.74
C GLY A 113 -6.78 6.46 -11.51
N TYR A 114 -7.79 5.67 -11.17
CA TYR A 114 -9.16 6.17 -10.93
C TYR A 114 -9.25 7.17 -9.78
N MET A 115 -8.37 7.06 -8.79
CA MET A 115 -8.28 7.99 -7.65
C MET A 115 -7.30 9.14 -7.90
N ASP A 116 -6.81 9.31 -9.12
CA ASP A 116 -5.86 10.37 -9.52
C ASP A 116 -4.65 10.50 -8.58
N MET A 117 -4.18 9.38 -8.01
CA MET A 117 -3.13 9.38 -6.99
C MET A 117 -1.78 9.90 -7.52
N THR A 118 -1.45 9.61 -8.80
CA THR A 118 -0.19 10.10 -9.40
C THR A 118 -0.13 11.62 -9.51
N PRO A 119 -1.12 12.32 -10.09
CA PRO A 119 -1.10 13.78 -10.14
C PRO A 119 -1.34 14.42 -8.75
N ALA A 120 -2.02 13.76 -7.83
CA ALA A 120 -2.22 14.28 -6.49
C ALA A 120 -0.94 14.32 -5.66
N ILE A 121 -0.10 13.29 -5.76
CA ILE A 121 1.12 13.15 -4.94
C ILE A 121 2.31 13.83 -5.61
N ARG A 122 2.87 14.86 -4.95
CA ARG A 122 4.12 15.50 -5.37
C ARG A 122 5.32 14.61 -5.05
N GLU A 123 5.42 14.14 -3.80
CA GLU A 123 6.56 13.32 -3.34
C GLU A 123 6.16 12.42 -2.16
N ILE A 124 6.92 11.35 -1.99
CA ILE A 124 6.84 10.43 -0.85
C ILE A 124 8.24 10.32 -0.27
N ASN A 125 8.41 10.77 0.96
CA ASN A 125 9.70 10.90 1.63
C ASN A 125 9.82 9.92 2.79
N LYS A 126 10.92 9.19 2.84
CA LYS A 126 11.35 8.49 4.04
C LYS A 126 12.06 9.49 4.95
N ILE A 127 11.48 9.83 6.09
CA ILE A 127 12.11 10.69 7.09
C ILE A 127 13.07 9.86 7.95
N ASP A 128 12.59 8.71 8.39
CA ASP A 128 13.38 7.66 9.06
C ASP A 128 12.76 6.28 8.78
N ASP A 129 13.24 5.22 9.44
CA ASP A 129 12.75 3.86 9.21
C ASP A 129 11.27 3.67 9.59
N TYR A 130 10.71 4.54 10.43
CA TYR A 130 9.34 4.43 10.91
C TYR A 130 8.54 5.72 10.74
N THR A 131 9.02 6.64 9.91
CA THR A 131 8.32 7.89 9.59
C THR A 131 8.31 8.11 8.08
N VAL A 132 7.11 8.18 7.50
CA VAL A 132 6.89 8.49 6.09
C VAL A 132 6.11 9.79 5.96
N GLN A 133 6.52 10.62 5.04
CA GLN A 133 5.82 11.85 4.69
C GLN A 133 5.35 11.78 3.23
N ILE A 134 4.08 12.08 3.01
CA ILE A 134 3.50 12.23 1.68
C ILE A 134 3.10 13.68 1.50
N VAL A 135 3.58 14.28 0.41
CA VAL A 135 3.31 15.69 0.08
C VAL A 135 2.47 15.74 -1.19
N LEU A 136 1.38 16.49 -1.14
CA LEU A 136 0.44 16.66 -2.25
C LEU A 136 0.74 17.92 -3.06
N ASN A 137 0.26 17.96 -4.30
CA ASN A 137 0.31 19.14 -5.17
C ASN A 137 -0.78 20.16 -4.81
N SER A 138 -1.92 19.68 -4.31
CA SER A 138 -3.06 20.48 -3.85
C SER A 138 -3.77 19.78 -2.70
N PRO A 139 -4.50 20.50 -1.84
CA PRO A 139 -5.28 19.86 -0.78
C PRO A 139 -6.33 18.92 -1.37
N GLU A 140 -6.35 17.67 -0.88
CA GLU A 140 -7.22 16.59 -1.38
C GLU A 140 -7.99 15.98 -0.21
N ALA A 141 -9.26 16.31 -0.06
CA ALA A 141 -10.10 15.89 1.07
C ALA A 141 -10.21 14.35 1.20
N PRO A 142 -10.40 13.56 0.13
CA PRO A 142 -10.51 12.11 0.23
C PRO A 142 -9.16 11.38 0.32
N PHE A 143 -8.01 12.08 0.34
CA PHE A 143 -6.70 11.44 0.24
C PHE A 143 -6.47 10.33 1.28
N LEU A 144 -6.77 10.58 2.57
CA LEU A 144 -6.66 9.56 3.62
C LEU A 144 -7.60 8.38 3.39
N SER A 145 -8.82 8.64 2.90
CA SER A 145 -9.78 7.58 2.57
C SER A 145 -9.29 6.72 1.41
N ASN A 146 -8.62 7.32 0.42
CA ASN A 146 -7.99 6.60 -0.68
C ASN A 146 -6.88 5.66 -0.16
N LEU A 147 -6.10 6.09 0.84
CA LEU A 147 -5.08 5.24 1.48
C LEU A 147 -5.65 4.08 2.32
N ALA A 148 -6.95 4.11 2.64
CA ALA A 148 -7.65 3.01 3.29
C ALA A 148 -8.25 1.99 2.30
N MET A 149 -8.21 2.27 1.00
CA MET A 149 -8.71 1.36 -0.04
C MET A 149 -7.75 0.21 -0.31
N ASP A 150 -8.26 -0.87 -0.87
CA ASP A 150 -7.56 -2.13 -1.07
C ASP A 150 -6.29 -2.00 -1.93
N PHE A 151 -6.26 -1.11 -2.92
CA PHE A 151 -5.11 -0.86 -3.78
C PHE A 151 -3.89 -0.28 -3.05
N ALA A 152 -4.12 0.38 -1.90
CA ALA A 152 -3.06 0.96 -1.07
C ALA A 152 -2.41 -0.06 -0.11
N SER A 153 -2.59 -1.35 -0.36
CA SER A 153 -1.95 -2.45 0.39
C SER A 153 -0.43 -2.37 0.31
N ILE A 154 0.22 -2.63 1.45
CA ILE A 154 1.67 -2.58 1.56
C ILE A 154 2.28 -3.96 1.28
N HIS A 155 3.27 -3.98 0.40
CA HIS A 155 4.01 -5.16 -0.03
C HIS A 155 5.43 -5.17 0.56
N SER A 156 5.99 -6.36 0.77
CA SER A 156 7.38 -6.51 1.19
C SER A 156 8.34 -6.18 0.06
N LYS A 157 9.10 -5.09 0.22
CA LYS A 157 10.20 -4.75 -0.71
C LYS A 157 11.25 -5.85 -0.74
N GLU A 158 11.62 -6.39 0.43
CA GLU A 158 12.61 -7.46 0.54
C GLU A 158 12.22 -8.71 -0.26
N TYR A 159 10.92 -9.06 -0.25
CA TYR A 159 10.44 -10.20 -1.06
C TYR A 159 10.48 -9.91 -2.55
N ALA A 160 10.08 -8.70 -2.96
CA ALA A 160 10.16 -8.28 -4.35
C ALA A 160 11.60 -8.29 -4.86
N ASP A 161 12.55 -7.75 -4.10
CA ASP A 161 13.98 -7.75 -4.45
C ASP A 161 14.54 -9.17 -4.58
N LYS A 162 14.10 -10.10 -3.71
CA LYS A 162 14.46 -11.50 -3.81
C LYS A 162 13.95 -12.15 -5.10
N LEU A 163 12.69 -11.90 -5.46
CA LEU A 163 12.11 -12.46 -6.70
C LEU A 163 12.83 -11.92 -7.93
N SER A 164 13.07 -10.61 -7.98
CA SER A 164 13.80 -9.97 -9.07
C SER A 164 15.22 -10.56 -9.24
N SER A 165 15.95 -10.74 -8.13
CA SER A 165 17.29 -11.33 -8.16
C SER A 165 17.29 -12.79 -8.59
N ALA A 166 16.18 -13.50 -8.45
CA ALA A 166 16.00 -14.87 -8.90
C ALA A 166 15.50 -14.98 -10.37
N GLY A 167 15.28 -13.84 -11.06
CA GLY A 167 14.77 -13.79 -12.43
C GLY A 167 13.31 -14.20 -12.58
N THR A 168 12.52 -14.05 -11.54
CA THR A 168 11.08 -14.39 -11.48
C THR A 168 10.21 -13.17 -11.33
#